data_063a31623bf1a816bdf18f10640e53bd
#
_entry.id   063a31623bf1a816bdf18f10640e53bd
#
_cell.length_a   1.000
_cell.length_b   1.000
_cell.length_c   1.000
_cell.angle_alpha   90.00
_cell.angle_beta   90.00
_cell.angle_gamma   90.00
#
_symmetry.space_group_name_H-M   'P 1'
#
loop_
_entity.id
_entity.type
_entity.pdbx_description
1 polymer ?
#
loop_
_entity_poly.entity_id
_entity_poly.type
_entity_poly.pdbx_seq_one_letter_code
_entity_poly.pdbx_strand_id
1 'polypeptide(L)'
;MKAVTREMVRLYNLRKLGYDFMGYNIHNVEKLSFHHLIVPKRDCKKEGLGDGYYMWNGAILVQETSHDYLHIIERLDRDMFLEITRLMIEQNKNEKLDLESLRRIREILLTFEREHASDTTNKGKKLIKRQYTQDRIIL
;
A
#
# COMPACT_ATOMS: atom_id res chain seq x y z
N MET A 1 -12.71 10.26 -6.87
CA MET A 1 -12.31 9.55 -5.63
C MET A 1 -13.54 8.95 -4.98
N LYS A 2 -13.45 7.71 -4.54
CA LYS A 2 -14.52 7.04 -3.83
C LYS A 2 -14.83 7.71 -2.49
N ALA A 3 -16.09 7.66 -2.05
CA ALA A 3 -16.50 8.26 -0.77
C ALA A 3 -15.71 7.70 0.41
N VAL A 4 -15.49 6.38 0.45
CA VAL A 4 -14.72 5.74 1.52
C VAL A 4 -13.27 6.24 1.54
N THR A 5 -12.68 6.47 0.37
CA THR A 5 -11.32 6.99 0.28
C THR A 5 -11.25 8.40 0.88
N ARG A 6 -12.21 9.27 0.53
CA ARG A 6 -12.28 10.62 1.12
C ARG A 6 -12.44 10.59 2.63
N GLU A 7 -13.29 9.69 3.12
CA GLU A 7 -13.49 9.49 4.57
C GLU A 7 -12.18 9.11 5.25
N MET A 8 -11.46 8.16 4.67
CA MET A 8 -10.19 7.70 5.25
C MET A 8 -9.10 8.77 5.16
N VAL A 9 -9.04 9.52 4.07
CA VAL A 9 -8.10 10.65 3.94
C VAL A 9 -8.32 11.63 5.10
N ARG A 10 -9.58 11.91 5.44
CA ARG A 10 -9.91 12.79 6.56
C ARG A 10 -9.61 12.16 7.91
N LEU A 11 -10.05 10.92 8.13
CA LEU A 11 -9.86 10.22 9.40
C LEU A 11 -8.39 10.10 9.79
N TYR A 12 -7.55 9.73 8.83
CA TYR A 12 -6.11 9.57 9.04
C TYR A 12 -5.33 10.86 8.87
N ASN A 13 -6.00 11.96 8.51
CA ASN A 13 -5.38 13.26 8.30
C ASN A 13 -4.23 13.20 7.28
N LEU A 14 -4.46 12.50 6.18
CA LEU A 14 -3.40 12.22 5.19
C LEU A 14 -2.90 13.47 4.48
N ARG A 15 -3.76 14.48 4.31
CA ARG A 15 -3.34 15.76 3.70
C ARG A 15 -2.25 16.43 4.53
N LYS A 16 -2.39 16.39 5.85
CA LYS A 16 -1.42 17.01 6.76
C LYS A 16 -0.19 16.13 6.96
N LEU A 17 -0.41 14.81 7.13
CA LEU A 17 0.71 13.87 7.28
C LEU A 17 1.59 13.84 6.03
N GLY A 18 0.96 13.85 4.84
CA GLY A 18 1.69 13.88 3.59
C GLY A 18 2.26 12.55 3.13
N TYR A 19 1.86 11.43 3.74
CA TYR A 19 2.30 10.09 3.34
C TYR A 19 1.19 9.06 3.53
N ASP A 20 1.30 7.95 2.83
CA ASP A 20 0.28 6.91 2.80
C ASP A 20 0.58 5.76 3.78
N PHE A 21 -0.23 4.68 3.72
CA PHE A 21 -0.13 3.54 4.63
C PHE A 21 1.18 2.75 4.50
N MET A 22 1.95 2.98 3.45
CA MET A 22 3.27 2.37 3.27
C MET A 22 4.42 3.37 3.40
N GLY A 23 4.12 4.63 3.71
CA GLY A 23 5.14 5.65 3.88
C GLY A 23 5.56 6.35 2.59
N TYR A 24 4.78 6.25 1.52
CA TYR A 24 5.05 6.98 0.29
C TYR A 24 4.48 8.39 0.37
N ASN A 25 5.26 9.37 -0.08
CA ASN A 25 4.84 10.77 -0.07
C ASN A 25 3.61 11.00 -0.96
N ILE A 26 2.66 11.78 -0.45
CA ILE A 26 1.45 12.16 -1.17
C ILE A 26 1.67 13.56 -1.75
N HIS A 27 1.73 13.67 -3.07
CA HIS A 27 1.86 14.95 -3.76
C HIS A 27 0.53 15.47 -4.28
N ASN A 28 -0.41 14.55 -4.54
CA ASN A 28 -1.73 14.88 -5.06
C ASN A 28 -2.74 13.89 -4.47
N VAL A 29 -3.63 14.37 -3.62
CA VAL A 29 -4.62 13.52 -2.97
C VAL A 29 -5.57 12.86 -3.97
N GLU A 30 -5.74 13.43 -5.18
CA GLU A 30 -6.55 12.80 -6.21
C GLU A 30 -5.89 11.53 -6.79
N LYS A 31 -4.62 11.31 -6.51
CA LYS A 31 -3.88 10.11 -6.90
C LYS A 31 -3.90 9.03 -5.82
N LEU A 32 -4.72 9.17 -4.80
CA LEU A 32 -4.88 8.15 -3.78
C LEU A 32 -5.94 7.14 -4.20
N SER A 33 -5.71 5.88 -3.83
CA SER A 33 -6.61 4.78 -4.14
C SER A 33 -6.82 3.88 -2.93
N PHE A 34 -7.94 3.17 -2.96
CA PHE A 34 -8.31 2.21 -1.92
C PHE A 34 -7.76 0.84 -2.27
N HIS A 35 -7.00 0.25 -1.35
CA HIS A 35 -6.49 -1.11 -1.47
C HIS A 35 -7.27 -2.02 -0.51
N HIS A 36 -7.86 -3.10 -1.04
CA HIS A 36 -8.59 -4.09 -0.23
C HIS A 36 -7.59 -4.90 0.60
N LEU A 37 -7.66 -4.77 1.92
CA LEU A 37 -6.69 -5.37 2.85
C LEU A 37 -7.01 -6.80 3.27
N ILE A 38 -8.20 -7.01 3.81
CA ILE A 38 -8.58 -8.26 4.47
C ILE A 38 -9.27 -9.18 3.48
N VAL A 39 -10.33 -8.68 2.83
CA VAL A 39 -11.06 -9.42 1.81
C VAL A 39 -10.74 -8.81 0.46
N PRO A 40 -10.04 -9.54 -0.43
CA PRO A 40 -9.73 -9.06 -1.78
C PRO A 40 -11.01 -8.70 -2.53
N LYS A 41 -10.93 -7.72 -3.42
CA LYS A 41 -12.10 -7.25 -4.17
C LYS A 41 -12.82 -8.39 -4.88
N ARG A 42 -12.07 -9.32 -5.48
CA ARG A 42 -12.64 -10.46 -6.21
C ARG A 42 -13.47 -11.40 -5.33
N ASP A 43 -13.23 -11.41 -4.02
CA ASP A 43 -13.92 -12.30 -3.08
C ASP A 43 -15.06 -11.62 -2.33
N CYS A 44 -15.17 -10.29 -2.43
CA CYS A 44 -16.14 -9.53 -1.65
C CYS A 44 -17.58 -9.92 -1.92
N LYS A 45 -17.95 -10.17 -3.17
CA LYS A 45 -19.33 -10.57 -3.50
C LYS A 45 -19.69 -11.90 -2.87
N LYS A 46 -18.78 -12.87 -2.87
CA LYS A 46 -18.99 -14.19 -2.25
C LYS A 46 -19.21 -14.06 -0.75
N GLU A 47 -18.56 -13.10 -0.13
CA GLU A 47 -18.63 -12.85 1.30
C GLU A 47 -19.80 -11.94 1.69
N GLY A 48 -20.65 -11.56 0.72
CA GLY A 48 -21.78 -10.67 1.00
C GLY A 48 -21.39 -9.22 1.26
N LEU A 49 -20.22 -8.79 0.79
CA LEU A 49 -19.67 -7.46 1.06
C LEU A 49 -19.76 -6.50 -0.14
N GLY A 50 -20.51 -6.87 -1.19
CA GLY A 50 -20.58 -6.07 -2.40
C GLY A 50 -19.21 -5.86 -3.00
N ASP A 51 -18.80 -4.60 -3.22
CA ASP A 51 -17.48 -4.26 -3.77
C ASP A 51 -16.41 -4.13 -2.68
N GLY A 52 -16.77 -4.26 -1.41
CA GLY A 52 -15.82 -4.29 -0.30
C GLY A 52 -15.19 -2.97 0.10
N TYR A 53 -15.77 -1.84 -0.30
CA TYR A 53 -15.27 -0.52 0.05
C TYR A 53 -15.73 -0.09 1.45
N TYR A 54 -15.29 -0.83 2.45
CA TYR A 54 -15.51 -0.51 3.85
C TYR A 54 -14.20 -0.06 4.49
N MET A 55 -14.27 0.92 5.38
CA MET A 55 -13.07 1.46 6.02
C MET A 55 -12.22 0.37 6.69
N TRP A 56 -12.87 -0.61 7.33
CA TRP A 56 -12.17 -1.71 7.99
C TRP A 56 -11.42 -2.63 7.00
N ASN A 57 -11.78 -2.57 5.71
CA ASN A 57 -11.18 -3.43 4.68
C ASN A 57 -10.18 -2.69 3.80
N GLY A 58 -9.73 -1.51 4.20
CA GLY A 58 -8.95 -0.67 3.31
C GLY A 58 -7.66 -0.11 3.86
N ALA A 59 -6.74 0.11 2.96
CA ALA A 59 -5.60 1.00 3.14
C ALA A 59 -5.61 2.01 1.99
N ILE A 60 -5.15 3.21 2.26
CA ILE A 60 -5.06 4.25 1.24
C ILE A 60 -3.62 4.34 0.77
N LEU A 61 -3.42 4.14 -0.51
CA LEU A 61 -2.11 4.08 -1.15
C LEU A 61 -2.05 5.03 -2.35
N VAL A 62 -0.83 5.46 -2.67
CA VAL A 62 -0.61 6.32 -3.84
C VAL A 62 -0.64 5.45 -5.11
N GLN A 63 -1.49 5.83 -6.06
CA GLN A 63 -1.56 5.16 -7.37
C GLN A 63 -0.21 5.22 -8.07
N GLU A 64 0.08 4.19 -8.87
CA GLU A 64 1.27 4.12 -9.72
C GLU A 64 2.60 4.02 -8.97
N THR A 65 2.60 4.15 -7.64
CA THR A 65 3.78 3.95 -6.80
C THR A 65 3.52 2.85 -5.80
N SER A 66 3.18 3.16 -4.54
CA SER A 66 2.99 2.13 -3.51
C SER A 66 1.93 1.09 -3.87
N HIS A 67 0.81 1.51 -4.48
CA HIS A 67 -0.26 0.57 -4.81
C HIS A 67 0.19 -0.44 -5.89
N ASP A 68 0.81 0.05 -6.96
CA ASP A 68 1.34 -0.83 -8.01
C ASP A 68 2.46 -1.72 -7.48
N TYR A 69 3.35 -1.14 -6.68
CA TYR A 69 4.49 -1.87 -6.13
C TYR A 69 4.03 -3.00 -5.21
N LEU A 70 3.02 -2.74 -4.38
CA LEU A 70 2.48 -3.76 -3.48
C LEU A 70 1.98 -4.97 -4.27
N HIS A 71 1.34 -4.77 -5.42
CA HIS A 71 0.88 -5.88 -6.26
C HIS A 71 2.04 -6.62 -6.94
N ILE A 72 3.13 -5.94 -7.24
CA ILE A 72 4.34 -6.59 -7.74
C ILE A 72 4.93 -7.48 -6.64
N ILE A 73 5.03 -6.98 -5.42
CA ILE A 73 5.51 -7.74 -4.27
C ILE A 73 4.62 -8.96 -4.04
N GLU A 74 3.31 -8.80 -4.15
CA GLU A 74 2.36 -9.90 -4.00
C GLU A 74 2.67 -11.07 -4.94
N ARG A 75 3.04 -10.77 -6.18
CA ARG A 75 3.37 -11.80 -7.18
C ARG A 75 4.72 -12.44 -6.96
N LEU A 76 5.71 -11.67 -6.52
CA LEU A 76 7.10 -12.13 -6.45
C LEU A 76 7.48 -12.71 -5.09
N ASP A 77 6.86 -12.22 -4.02
CA ASP A 77 7.18 -12.66 -2.66
C ASP A 77 5.93 -12.54 -1.79
N ARG A 78 5.15 -13.60 -1.76
CA ARG A 78 3.89 -13.64 -1.04
C ARG A 78 4.06 -13.39 0.46
N ASP A 79 5.13 -13.91 1.04
CA ASP A 79 5.37 -13.77 2.47
C ASP A 79 5.62 -12.31 2.86
N MET A 80 6.41 -11.59 2.06
CA MET A 80 6.63 -10.15 2.26
C MET A 80 5.35 -9.36 2.07
N PHE A 81 4.55 -9.70 1.06
CA PHE A 81 3.24 -9.08 0.84
C PHE A 81 2.35 -9.23 2.06
N LEU A 82 2.27 -10.45 2.62
CA LEU A 82 1.43 -10.73 3.79
C LEU A 82 1.93 -9.98 5.04
N GLU A 83 3.24 -9.84 5.20
CA GLU A 83 3.80 -9.09 6.33
C GLU A 83 3.48 -7.59 6.22
N ILE A 84 3.63 -7.01 5.03
CA ILE A 84 3.24 -5.61 4.80
C ILE A 84 1.73 -5.44 5.05
N THR A 85 0.92 -6.37 4.56
CA THR A 85 -0.53 -6.35 4.75
C THR A 85 -0.88 -6.38 6.23
N ARG A 86 -0.22 -7.26 7.01
CA ARG A 86 -0.45 -7.35 8.45
C ARG A 86 -0.17 -6.01 9.15
N LEU A 87 0.92 -5.35 8.78
CA LEU A 87 1.29 -4.06 9.36
C LEU A 87 0.28 -2.96 8.98
N MET A 88 -0.25 -3.00 7.76
CA MET A 88 -1.30 -2.06 7.36
C MET A 88 -2.63 -2.33 8.07
N ILE A 89 -2.98 -3.60 8.26
CA ILE A 89 -4.19 -3.97 9.02
C ILE A 89 -4.10 -3.44 10.46
N GLU A 90 -2.94 -3.55 11.06
CA GLU A 90 -2.72 -3.06 12.42
C GLU A 90 -2.90 -1.55 12.50
N GLN A 91 -2.35 -0.81 11.55
CA GLN A 91 -2.57 0.64 11.46
C GLN A 91 -4.05 0.96 11.29
N ASN A 92 -4.74 0.21 10.43
CA ASN A 92 -6.16 0.43 10.19
C ASN A 92 -7.03 0.15 11.43
N LYS A 93 -6.71 -0.90 12.19
CA LYS A 93 -7.40 -1.20 13.43
C LYS A 93 -7.27 -0.07 14.45
N ASN A 94 -6.10 0.54 14.52
CA ASN A 94 -5.80 1.62 15.45
C ASN A 94 -6.20 2.99 14.93
N GLU A 95 -6.70 3.05 13.70
CA GLU A 95 -7.10 4.29 13.02
C GLU A 95 -5.99 5.34 13.04
N LYS A 96 -4.75 4.89 12.91
CA LYS A 96 -3.59 5.76 12.98
C LYS A 96 -2.42 5.16 12.22
N LEU A 97 -1.73 5.99 11.41
CA LEU A 97 -0.48 5.59 10.80
C LEU A 97 0.62 5.65 11.86
N ASP A 98 1.30 4.53 12.05
CA ASP A 98 2.25 4.32 13.12
C ASP A 98 3.67 4.27 12.56
N LEU A 99 4.55 5.13 13.09
CA LEU A 99 5.93 5.23 12.58
C LEU A 99 6.71 3.93 12.74
N GLU A 100 6.44 3.18 13.80
CA GLU A 100 7.10 1.88 14.01
C GLU A 100 6.69 0.88 12.91
N SER A 101 5.39 0.80 12.61
CA SER A 101 4.89 -0.05 11.52
C SER A 101 5.45 0.39 10.17
N LEU A 102 5.51 1.70 9.92
CA LEU A 102 6.06 2.24 8.69
C LEU A 102 7.55 1.95 8.56
N ARG A 103 8.30 2.00 9.66
CA ARG A 103 9.72 1.64 9.67
C ARG A 103 9.92 0.18 9.29
N ARG A 104 9.09 -0.71 9.83
CA ARG A 104 9.14 -2.13 9.51
C ARG A 104 8.77 -2.40 8.06
N ILE A 105 7.75 -1.72 7.53
CA ILE A 105 7.40 -1.81 6.10
C ILE A 105 8.60 -1.37 5.26
N ARG A 106 9.26 -0.27 5.62
CA ARG A 106 10.44 0.21 4.90
C ARG A 106 11.56 -0.84 4.88
N GLU A 107 11.80 -1.51 6.00
CA GLU A 107 12.81 -2.58 6.08
C GLU A 107 12.47 -3.73 5.14
N ILE A 108 11.21 -4.12 5.08
CA ILE A 108 10.74 -5.17 4.16
C ILE A 108 10.97 -4.73 2.71
N LEU A 109 10.62 -3.49 2.37
CA LEU A 109 10.81 -2.95 1.03
C LEU A 109 12.28 -2.95 0.63
N LEU A 110 13.18 -2.54 1.53
CA LEU A 110 14.61 -2.53 1.26
C LEU A 110 15.15 -3.94 1.03
N THR A 111 14.69 -4.92 1.81
CA THR A 111 15.07 -6.32 1.63
C THR A 111 14.59 -6.84 0.28
N PHE A 112 13.31 -6.57 -0.06
CA PHE A 112 12.75 -6.96 -1.34
C PHE A 112 13.56 -6.37 -2.50
N GLU A 113 13.92 -5.10 -2.42
CA GLU A 113 14.70 -4.42 -3.45
C GLU A 113 16.07 -5.05 -3.64
N ARG A 114 16.75 -5.45 -2.56
CA ARG A 114 18.03 -6.14 -2.65
C ARG A 114 17.90 -7.51 -3.33
N GLU A 115 16.85 -8.24 -3.00
CA GLU A 115 16.64 -9.59 -3.54
C GLU A 115 16.21 -9.60 -5.01
N HIS A 116 15.54 -8.54 -5.47
CA HIS A 116 14.95 -8.46 -6.81
C HIS A 116 15.53 -7.37 -7.70
N ALA A 117 16.67 -6.79 -7.32
CA ALA A 117 17.28 -5.67 -8.04
C ALA A 117 17.54 -5.95 -9.52
N SER A 118 17.84 -7.21 -9.86
CA SER A 118 18.15 -7.61 -11.22
C SER A 118 16.98 -8.25 -11.97
N ASP A 119 15.82 -8.38 -11.32
CA ASP A 119 14.66 -9.00 -11.95
C ASP A 119 14.14 -8.15 -13.11
N THR A 120 13.78 -8.81 -14.21
CA THR A 120 13.28 -8.14 -15.41
C THR A 120 11.97 -8.76 -15.90
N THR A 121 11.24 -7.98 -16.68
CA THR A 121 10.07 -8.46 -17.41
C THR A 121 10.49 -9.31 -18.61
N ASN A 122 9.53 -9.96 -19.27
CA ASN A 122 9.78 -10.71 -20.51
C ASN A 122 10.40 -9.84 -21.60
N LYS A 123 10.21 -8.52 -21.54
CA LYS A 123 10.77 -7.57 -22.50
C LYS A 123 12.12 -6.98 -22.05
N GLY A 124 12.70 -7.52 -20.99
CA GLY A 124 14.01 -7.08 -20.48
C GLY A 124 13.99 -5.80 -19.67
N LYS A 125 12.82 -5.26 -19.33
CA LYS A 125 12.72 -4.06 -18.50
C LYS A 125 12.76 -4.43 -17.02
N LYS A 126 13.37 -3.59 -16.20
CA LYS A 126 13.41 -3.83 -14.75
C LYS A 126 11.99 -3.87 -14.17
N LEU A 127 11.72 -4.87 -13.32
CA LEU A 127 10.46 -4.98 -12.60
C LEU A 127 10.32 -3.90 -11.54
N ILE A 128 11.40 -3.62 -10.81
CA ILE A 128 11.40 -2.57 -9.80
C ILE A 128 11.74 -1.25 -10.48
N LYS A 129 10.72 -0.45 -10.72
CA LYS A 129 10.87 0.87 -11.34
C LYS A 129 11.37 1.87 -10.32
N ARG A 130 12.02 2.93 -10.81
CA ARG A 130 12.56 4.00 -9.98
C ARG A 130 11.51 4.62 -9.05
N GLN A 131 10.29 4.83 -9.54
CA GLN A 131 9.23 5.42 -8.74
C GLN A 131 8.83 4.59 -7.52
N TYR A 132 9.12 3.29 -7.52
CA TYR A 132 8.80 2.41 -6.40
C TYR A 132 9.80 2.51 -5.25
N THR A 133 11.04 2.89 -5.53
CA THR A 133 12.11 2.92 -4.52
C THR A 133 12.40 4.33 -4.01
N GLN A 134 11.77 5.32 -4.62
CA GLN A 134 11.94 6.72 -4.26
C GLN A 134 10.66 7.27 -3.66
N ASP A 135 10.70 8.52 -3.26
CA ASP A 135 9.53 9.27 -2.83
C ASP A 135 8.84 8.64 -1.61
N ARG A 136 9.65 8.09 -0.72
CA ARG A 136 9.22 7.55 0.57
C ARG A 136 9.72 8.46 1.68
N ILE A 137 8.99 8.50 2.81
CA ILE A 137 9.42 9.29 3.97
C ILE A 137 10.70 8.70 4.55
N ILE A 138 11.50 9.56 5.18
CA ILE A 138 12.72 9.17 5.87
C ILE A 138 12.36 8.83 7.31
N LEU A 139 12.77 7.65 7.74
CA LEU A 139 12.44 7.14 9.08
C LEU A 139 13.71 6.86 9.87
#